data_86eb9ab4031f508caa5409d240e24884
#
_entry.id   86eb9ab4031f508caa5409d240e24884
#
_cell.length_a   1.000
_cell.length_b   1.000
_cell.length_c   1.000
_cell.angle_alpha   90.00
_cell.angle_beta   90.00
_cell.angle_gamma   90.00
#
_symmetry.space_group_name_H-M   'P 1'
#
loop_
_entity.id
_entity.type
_entity.pdbx_description
1 polymer ?
#
loop_
_entity_poly.entity_id
_entity_poly.type
_entity_poly.pdbx_seq_one_letter_code
_entity_poly.pdbx_strand_id
1 'polypeptide(L)'
;MTTKEIVIEAGQELRGDVDETLTLELRSGKAEIFGTELAIGHKYQFTSGMKFSIFTYWGCTVNIVSSHDDYYVARDENPMHIYLNVHGMLEQLRQKADAEKTRGPRIMVAGLPDVGKSTLCRMLVNWAARLGRTPILVDLDVGQNQISIPGTIAAMVVRRPASVDEGFRIDMPLVFHYGYKTPGENIGLYNEIVSSMAMYVNIRSENVEKSLISGVVVNTCGYIRQEGYESFKHVAKAFDVDIIIVLDSEWLATKLISDLPSVKVITLPKSGGVVPKDAAKDKFRENKIREYFYGPRNNICPHVFTIDFSDVKLYKIGAPQIPDSCLPAGMILKNPYNKIMPIAPSPTLVHHVLAVSSSNDPEQLLAKNLLGFVVVQHVDPDKRSLTLLSPQPNVKNRLLIMSDVQFVDLK
;
A
#
# COMPACT_ATOMS: atom_id res chain seq x y z
N MET A 1 -13.79 3.05 -31.24
CA MET A 1 -13.38 4.06 -30.24
C MET A 1 -13.94 5.41 -30.67
N THR A 2 -14.69 6.05 -29.83
CA THR A 2 -15.24 7.40 -30.07
C THR A 2 -14.41 8.42 -29.27
N THR A 3 -14.22 9.60 -29.85
CA THR A 3 -13.59 10.72 -29.14
C THR A 3 -14.69 11.64 -28.65
N LYS A 4 -14.74 11.92 -27.36
CA LYS A 4 -15.67 12.89 -26.77
C LYS A 4 -14.91 13.99 -26.07
N GLU A 5 -15.33 15.22 -26.32
CA GLU A 5 -14.87 16.40 -25.58
C GLU A 5 -15.85 16.68 -24.44
N ILE A 6 -15.32 16.82 -23.23
CA ILE A 6 -16.08 17.02 -22.02
C ILE A 6 -15.58 18.28 -21.32
N VAL A 7 -16.51 19.20 -21.06
CA VAL A 7 -16.26 20.37 -20.23
C VAL A 7 -16.61 20.06 -18.79
N ILE A 8 -15.68 20.32 -17.88
CA ILE A 8 -15.84 20.15 -16.45
C ILE A 8 -15.76 21.53 -15.80
N GLU A 9 -16.81 21.94 -15.12
CA GLU A 9 -16.88 23.26 -14.49
C GLU A 9 -16.03 23.29 -13.19
N ALA A 10 -15.75 24.50 -12.71
CA ALA A 10 -15.00 24.70 -11.48
C ALA A 10 -15.67 23.99 -10.29
N GLY A 11 -14.90 23.25 -9.51
CA GLY A 11 -15.39 22.48 -8.36
C GLY A 11 -16.04 21.14 -8.72
N GLN A 12 -16.17 20.80 -9.99
CA GLN A 12 -16.74 19.53 -10.44
C GLN A 12 -15.69 18.42 -10.59
N GLU A 13 -16.18 17.20 -10.65
CA GLU A 13 -15.42 15.98 -10.75
C GLU A 13 -15.99 15.07 -11.84
N LEU A 14 -15.15 14.63 -12.78
CA LEU A 14 -15.49 13.61 -13.77
C LEU A 14 -14.99 12.25 -13.26
N ARG A 15 -15.89 11.31 -13.05
CA ARG A 15 -15.60 9.95 -12.58
C ARG A 15 -15.84 8.93 -13.67
N GLY A 16 -15.04 7.88 -13.69
CA GLY A 16 -15.24 6.78 -14.63
C GLY A 16 -14.53 5.51 -14.25
N ASP A 17 -15.09 4.42 -14.74
CA ASP A 17 -14.55 3.07 -14.70
C ASP A 17 -14.04 2.71 -16.10
N VAL A 18 -12.95 1.95 -16.17
CA VAL A 18 -12.32 1.58 -17.44
C VAL A 18 -12.52 0.07 -17.66
N ASP A 19 -13.41 -0.28 -18.58
CA ASP A 19 -13.69 -1.69 -18.89
C ASP A 19 -12.64 -2.30 -19.83
N GLU A 20 -12.21 -1.57 -20.84
CA GLU A 20 -11.17 -2.03 -21.79
C GLU A 20 -9.93 -1.14 -21.71
N THR A 21 -9.86 -0.14 -22.58
CA THR A 21 -8.79 0.87 -22.60
C THR A 21 -9.39 2.24 -22.79
N LEU A 22 -8.84 3.23 -22.07
CA LEU A 22 -9.27 4.62 -22.19
C LEU A 22 -8.04 5.51 -22.32
N THR A 23 -8.09 6.46 -23.27
CA THR A 23 -7.09 7.52 -23.41
C THR A 23 -7.70 8.85 -23.02
N LEU A 24 -7.06 9.55 -22.09
CA LEU A 24 -7.42 10.86 -21.58
C LEU A 24 -6.41 11.90 -22.00
N GLU A 25 -6.87 13.06 -22.45
CA GLU A 25 -6.02 14.23 -22.78
C GLU A 25 -6.66 15.51 -22.24
N LEU A 26 -5.91 16.26 -21.41
CA LEU A 26 -6.31 17.60 -21.00
C LEU A 26 -6.09 18.58 -22.16
N ARG A 27 -7.15 19.22 -22.66
CA ARG A 27 -7.10 20.18 -23.78
C ARG A 27 -6.88 21.61 -23.32
N SER A 28 -7.56 22.00 -22.25
CA SER A 28 -7.46 23.35 -21.69
C SER A 28 -7.84 23.37 -20.21
N GLY A 29 -7.46 24.43 -19.51
CA GLY A 29 -7.73 24.59 -18.08
C GLY A 29 -6.71 23.88 -17.21
N LYS A 30 -7.08 23.59 -15.94
CA LYS A 30 -6.25 22.88 -14.96
C LYS A 30 -7.07 21.82 -14.29
N ALA A 31 -6.54 20.62 -14.21
CA ALA A 31 -7.18 19.49 -13.54
C ALA A 31 -6.15 18.57 -12.90
N GLU A 32 -6.59 17.76 -11.95
CA GLU A 32 -5.75 16.77 -11.29
C GLU A 32 -6.48 15.43 -11.11
N ILE A 33 -5.71 14.36 -11.03
CA ILE A 33 -6.17 13.02 -10.65
C ILE A 33 -5.44 12.61 -9.38
N PHE A 34 -6.19 12.45 -8.30
CA PHE A 34 -5.67 12.05 -6.98
C PHE A 34 -4.44 12.86 -6.53
N GLY A 35 -4.49 14.19 -6.67
CA GLY A 35 -3.41 15.11 -6.29
C GLY A 35 -2.27 15.25 -7.31
N THR A 36 -2.34 14.58 -8.45
CA THR A 36 -1.38 14.73 -9.55
C THR A 36 -1.98 15.59 -10.66
N GLU A 37 -1.33 16.71 -10.97
CA GLU A 37 -1.78 17.64 -12.01
C GLU A 37 -1.63 17.05 -13.41
N LEU A 38 -2.62 17.26 -14.26
CA LEU A 38 -2.60 16.83 -15.65
C LEU A 38 -1.86 17.86 -16.51
N ALA A 39 -0.99 17.38 -17.39
CA ALA A 39 -0.32 18.21 -18.38
C ALA A 39 -1.19 18.38 -19.63
N ILE A 40 -1.31 19.62 -20.13
CA ILE A 40 -2.06 19.93 -21.36
C ILE A 40 -1.41 19.22 -22.55
N GLY A 41 -2.23 18.56 -23.37
CA GLY A 41 -1.80 17.86 -24.58
C GLY A 41 -1.13 16.51 -24.35
N HIS A 42 -0.89 16.13 -23.09
CA HIS A 42 -0.37 14.79 -22.77
C HIS A 42 -1.49 13.75 -22.74
N LYS A 43 -1.23 12.59 -23.35
CA LYS A 43 -2.17 11.47 -23.42
C LYS A 43 -1.87 10.46 -22.34
N TYR A 44 -2.79 10.29 -21.39
CA TYR A 44 -2.74 9.30 -20.32
C TYR A 44 -3.52 8.06 -20.75
N GLN A 45 -2.95 6.88 -20.51
CA GLN A 45 -3.56 5.61 -20.90
C GLN A 45 -4.01 4.83 -19.67
N PHE A 46 -5.27 4.49 -19.62
CA PHE A 46 -5.87 3.67 -18.57
C PHE A 46 -6.22 2.29 -19.13
N THR A 47 -5.94 1.26 -18.36
CA THR A 47 -6.22 -0.14 -18.70
C THR A 47 -7.45 -0.65 -17.97
N SER A 48 -8.00 -1.77 -18.43
CA SER A 48 -9.16 -2.43 -17.84
C SER A 48 -9.05 -2.60 -16.33
N GLY A 49 -10.13 -2.27 -15.63
CA GLY A 49 -10.25 -2.34 -14.18
C GLY A 49 -9.71 -1.13 -13.42
N MET A 50 -9.09 -0.16 -14.10
CA MET A 50 -8.70 1.11 -13.49
C MET A 50 -9.93 2.00 -13.30
N LYS A 51 -9.87 2.84 -12.25
CA LYS A 51 -10.85 3.89 -11.99
C LYS A 51 -10.13 5.23 -11.98
N PHE A 52 -10.78 6.24 -12.51
CA PHE A 52 -10.25 7.60 -12.49
C PHE A 52 -11.28 8.58 -11.95
N SER A 53 -10.77 9.66 -11.39
CA SER A 53 -11.54 10.82 -10.96
C SER A 53 -10.73 12.06 -11.27
N ILE A 54 -11.23 12.87 -12.22
CA ILE A 54 -10.62 14.12 -12.63
C ILE A 54 -11.32 15.23 -11.89
N PHE A 55 -10.59 15.96 -11.07
CA PHE A 55 -11.10 17.11 -10.35
C PHE A 55 -10.48 18.41 -10.89
N THR A 56 -11.28 19.47 -10.94
CA THR A 56 -10.80 20.80 -11.31
C THR A 56 -11.28 21.88 -10.34
N TYR A 57 -10.36 22.74 -9.91
CA TYR A 57 -10.69 23.93 -9.10
C TYR A 57 -11.13 25.12 -9.94
N TRP A 58 -10.77 25.15 -11.21
CA TRP A 58 -10.94 26.34 -12.08
C TRP A 58 -11.74 26.09 -13.36
N GLY A 59 -12.09 24.86 -13.65
CA GLY A 59 -12.65 24.43 -14.90
C GLY A 59 -11.59 23.91 -15.88
N CYS A 60 -11.99 22.92 -16.69
CA CYS A 60 -11.14 22.36 -17.73
C CYS A 60 -11.95 21.71 -18.84
N THR A 61 -11.28 21.44 -19.97
CA THR A 61 -11.81 20.63 -21.06
C THR A 61 -10.90 19.43 -21.27
N VAL A 62 -11.47 18.24 -21.32
CA VAL A 62 -10.76 16.98 -21.53
C VAL A 62 -11.31 16.25 -22.74
N ASN A 63 -10.43 15.60 -23.50
CA ASN A 63 -10.80 14.63 -24.52
C ASN A 63 -10.67 13.22 -23.96
N ILE A 64 -11.70 12.40 -24.13
CA ILE A 64 -11.68 10.98 -23.81
C ILE A 64 -11.88 10.18 -25.09
N VAL A 65 -11.00 9.19 -25.29
CA VAL A 65 -11.10 8.20 -26.35
C VAL A 65 -11.34 6.85 -25.69
N SER A 66 -12.54 6.28 -25.85
CA SER A 66 -12.94 5.01 -25.26
C SER A 66 -13.87 4.23 -26.20
N SER A 67 -14.02 2.93 -25.91
CA SER A 67 -15.02 2.07 -26.57
C SER A 67 -16.40 2.18 -25.92
N HIS A 68 -16.44 2.50 -24.62
CA HIS A 68 -17.65 2.61 -23.78
C HIS A 68 -17.68 3.94 -23.02
N ASP A 69 -18.88 4.36 -22.61
CA ASP A 69 -19.13 5.64 -21.96
C ASP A 69 -19.38 5.48 -20.45
N ASP A 70 -18.54 4.72 -19.77
CA ASP A 70 -18.69 4.45 -18.34
C ASP A 70 -18.08 5.55 -17.47
N TYR A 71 -18.37 6.81 -17.83
CA TYR A 71 -17.94 7.99 -17.11
C TYR A 71 -19.05 9.06 -17.05
N TYR A 72 -19.05 9.85 -15.99
CA TYR A 72 -20.04 10.90 -15.75
C TYR A 72 -19.46 12.05 -14.93
N VAL A 73 -20.00 13.25 -15.14
CA VAL A 73 -19.71 14.40 -14.27
C VAL A 73 -20.56 14.25 -13.01
N ALA A 74 -19.90 14.15 -11.85
CA ALA A 74 -20.56 14.00 -10.57
C ALA A 74 -21.31 15.29 -10.20
N ARG A 75 -22.55 15.12 -9.70
CA ARG A 75 -23.43 16.21 -9.26
C ARG A 75 -23.49 16.33 -7.73
N ASP A 76 -22.95 15.33 -7.03
CA ASP A 76 -22.89 15.32 -5.58
C ASP A 76 -21.76 16.24 -5.08
N GLU A 77 -21.90 16.74 -3.86
CA GLU A 77 -20.83 17.47 -3.20
C GLU A 77 -19.62 16.57 -3.05
N ASN A 78 -18.45 17.08 -3.48
CA ASN A 78 -17.20 16.38 -3.28
C ASN A 78 -16.37 17.02 -2.16
N PRO A 79 -15.63 16.24 -1.38
CA PRO A 79 -14.87 16.74 -0.24
C PRO A 79 -13.51 17.33 -0.60
N MET A 80 -13.20 17.54 -1.88
CA MET A 80 -11.86 17.93 -2.33
C MET A 80 -11.36 19.23 -1.71
N HIS A 81 -12.25 20.23 -1.52
CA HIS A 81 -11.90 21.46 -0.83
C HIS A 81 -11.54 21.22 0.65
N ILE A 82 -12.25 20.30 1.32
CA ILE A 82 -11.97 19.94 2.71
C ILE A 82 -10.62 19.21 2.78
N TYR A 83 -10.35 18.28 1.87
CA TYR A 83 -9.08 17.56 1.81
C TYR A 83 -7.91 18.51 1.51
N LEU A 84 -8.10 19.49 0.62
CA LEU A 84 -7.10 20.52 0.35
C LEU A 84 -6.83 21.40 1.56
N ASN A 85 -7.88 21.78 2.33
CA ASN A 85 -7.72 22.54 3.57
C ASN A 85 -6.90 21.77 4.62
N VAL A 86 -7.13 20.45 4.74
CA VAL A 86 -6.31 19.59 5.60
C VAL A 86 -4.86 19.58 5.11
N HIS A 87 -4.62 19.46 3.80
CA HIS A 87 -3.27 19.56 3.25
C HIS A 87 -2.62 20.92 3.58
N GLY A 88 -3.36 22.04 3.46
CA GLY A 88 -2.90 23.39 3.83
C GLY A 88 -2.49 23.49 5.30
N MET A 89 -3.29 22.92 6.21
CA MET A 89 -2.95 22.83 7.64
C MET A 89 -1.65 22.02 7.86
N LEU A 90 -1.51 20.90 7.18
CA LEU A 90 -0.30 20.06 7.28
C LEU A 90 0.94 20.79 6.73
N GLU A 91 0.76 21.59 5.67
CA GLU A 91 1.88 22.38 5.13
C GLU A 91 2.32 23.50 6.08
N GLN A 92 1.38 24.13 6.78
CA GLN A 92 1.73 25.08 7.85
C GLN A 92 2.55 24.42 8.96
N LEU A 93 2.20 23.18 9.36
CA LEU A 93 2.99 22.41 10.33
C LEU A 93 4.39 22.08 9.80
N ARG A 94 4.52 21.75 8.50
CA ARG A 94 5.83 21.51 7.86
C ARG A 94 6.67 22.77 7.80
N GLN A 95 6.07 23.93 7.49
CA GLN A 95 6.76 25.22 7.49
C GLN A 95 7.26 25.59 8.88
N LYS A 96 6.44 25.35 9.91
CA LYS A 96 6.86 25.55 11.30
C LYS A 96 8.03 24.62 11.66
N ALA A 97 7.91 23.32 11.34
CA ALA A 97 8.97 22.34 11.57
C ALA A 97 10.29 22.72 10.86
N ASP A 98 10.20 23.27 9.64
CA ASP A 98 11.35 23.73 8.85
C ASP A 98 12.03 24.94 9.51
N ALA A 99 11.25 25.90 10.00
CA ALA A 99 11.76 27.08 10.71
C ALA A 99 12.41 26.73 12.05
N GLU A 100 11.82 25.79 12.80
CA GLU A 100 12.29 25.36 14.12
C GLU A 100 13.31 24.20 14.07
N LYS A 101 13.60 23.68 12.87
CA LYS A 101 14.45 22.50 12.66
C LYS A 101 14.00 21.27 13.47
N THR A 102 12.68 21.10 13.57
CA THR A 102 12.04 19.99 14.27
C THR A 102 11.43 18.98 13.28
N ARG A 103 10.86 17.91 13.80
CA ARG A 103 10.14 16.96 12.95
C ARG A 103 8.82 17.53 12.44
N GLY A 104 8.48 17.22 11.20
CA GLY A 104 7.19 17.51 10.60
C GLY A 104 6.07 16.59 11.10
N PRO A 105 4.81 16.82 10.65
CA PRO A 105 3.64 16.11 11.14
C PRO A 105 3.65 14.63 10.76
N ARG A 106 3.23 13.80 11.71
CA ARG A 106 2.98 12.36 11.51
C ARG A 106 1.48 12.11 11.53
N ILE A 107 0.97 11.62 10.43
CA ILE A 107 -0.46 11.51 10.16
C ILE A 107 -0.81 10.05 9.98
N MET A 108 -1.89 9.60 10.61
CA MET A 108 -2.49 8.29 10.38
C MET A 108 -3.89 8.48 9.78
N VAL A 109 -4.18 7.80 8.66
CA VAL A 109 -5.51 7.81 8.06
C VAL A 109 -6.24 6.53 8.45
N ALA A 110 -7.39 6.71 9.10
CA ALA A 110 -8.19 5.68 9.74
C ALA A 110 -9.61 5.63 9.13
N GLY A 111 -10.28 4.50 9.24
CA GLY A 111 -11.67 4.32 8.79
C GLY A 111 -11.97 2.89 8.37
N LEU A 112 -13.23 2.61 8.10
CA LEU A 112 -13.73 1.32 7.62
C LEU A 112 -13.07 0.90 6.28
N PRO A 113 -13.21 -0.34 5.85
CA PRO A 113 -12.83 -0.73 4.49
C PRO A 113 -13.57 0.12 3.45
N ASP A 114 -12.93 0.35 2.31
CA ASP A 114 -13.55 0.99 1.15
C ASP A 114 -14.18 2.38 1.43
N VAL A 115 -13.51 3.21 2.25
CA VAL A 115 -13.88 4.64 2.49
C VAL A 115 -12.93 5.63 1.81
N GLY A 116 -11.93 5.17 1.06
CA GLY A 116 -11.00 6.03 0.33
C GLY A 116 -9.72 6.40 1.08
N LYS A 117 -9.34 5.70 2.17
CA LYS A 117 -8.11 5.96 2.95
C LYS A 117 -6.85 6.06 2.09
N SER A 118 -6.61 5.04 1.29
CA SER A 118 -5.42 4.97 0.43
C SER A 118 -5.39 6.07 -0.62
N THR A 119 -6.57 6.47 -1.13
CA THR A 119 -6.70 7.60 -2.08
C THR A 119 -6.37 8.92 -1.38
N LEU A 120 -6.87 9.15 -0.16
CA LEU A 120 -6.54 10.35 0.61
C LEU A 120 -5.04 10.39 0.94
N CYS A 121 -4.43 9.29 1.39
CA CYS A 121 -2.99 9.21 1.61
C CYS A 121 -2.21 9.59 0.34
N ARG A 122 -2.60 9.02 -0.83
CA ARG A 122 -2.00 9.35 -2.13
C ARG A 122 -2.11 10.83 -2.45
N MET A 123 -3.28 11.45 -2.27
CA MET A 123 -3.46 12.89 -2.49
C MET A 123 -2.57 13.74 -1.59
N LEU A 124 -2.56 13.45 -0.28
CA LEU A 124 -1.77 14.21 0.69
C LEU A 124 -0.26 14.18 0.38
N VAL A 125 0.28 13.02 -0.01
CA VAL A 125 1.71 12.92 -0.36
C VAL A 125 2.02 13.50 -1.73
N ASN A 126 1.09 13.42 -2.71
CA ASN A 126 1.25 14.02 -4.03
C ASN A 126 1.27 15.55 -3.94
N TRP A 127 0.32 16.17 -3.22
CA TRP A 127 0.31 17.61 -3.00
C TRP A 127 1.56 18.10 -2.25
N ALA A 128 2.02 17.34 -1.25
CA ALA A 128 3.27 17.65 -0.56
C ALA A 128 4.47 17.59 -1.52
N ALA A 129 4.55 16.55 -2.36
CA ALA A 129 5.63 16.39 -3.34
C ALA A 129 5.62 17.50 -4.40
N ARG A 130 4.44 17.99 -4.82
CA ARG A 130 4.30 19.16 -5.73
C ARG A 130 4.89 20.45 -5.12
N LEU A 131 4.83 20.58 -3.79
CA LEU A 131 5.46 21.69 -3.06
C LEU A 131 6.95 21.44 -2.75
N GLY A 132 7.54 20.40 -3.33
CA GLY A 132 8.94 20.06 -3.14
C GLY A 132 9.24 19.34 -1.83
N ARG A 133 8.24 18.93 -1.03
CA ARG A 133 8.42 18.09 0.17
C ARG A 133 8.74 16.65 -0.22
N THR A 134 9.32 15.88 0.72
CA THR A 134 9.64 14.47 0.54
C THR A 134 9.08 13.63 1.69
N PRO A 135 7.73 13.56 1.83
CA PRO A 135 7.11 12.80 2.90
C PRO A 135 7.40 11.30 2.77
N ILE A 136 7.35 10.60 3.89
CA ILE A 136 7.39 9.14 3.91
C ILE A 136 5.95 8.64 3.91
N LEU A 137 5.60 7.86 2.88
CA LEU A 137 4.35 7.09 2.83
C LEU A 137 4.60 5.72 3.44
N VAL A 138 3.82 5.36 4.43
CA VAL A 138 3.78 4.02 5.05
C VAL A 138 2.45 3.38 4.71
N ASP A 139 2.48 2.20 4.15
CA ASP A 139 1.28 1.42 3.84
C ASP A 139 1.24 0.16 4.69
N LEU A 140 0.32 0.16 5.66
CA LEU A 140 0.07 -0.93 6.59
C LEU A 140 -1.09 -1.83 6.14
N ASP A 141 -1.69 -1.57 4.98
CA ASP A 141 -2.75 -2.43 4.43
C ASP A 141 -2.12 -3.66 3.76
N VAL A 142 -2.10 -4.77 4.49
CA VAL A 142 -1.54 -6.05 4.01
C VAL A 142 -2.38 -6.69 2.90
N GLY A 143 -3.62 -6.29 2.74
CA GLY A 143 -4.54 -6.83 1.73
C GLY A 143 -4.55 -6.06 0.41
N GLN A 144 -4.30 -4.73 0.44
CA GLN A 144 -4.38 -3.84 -0.70
C GLN A 144 -3.22 -2.84 -0.70
N ASN A 145 -2.00 -3.30 -0.48
CA ASN A 145 -0.80 -2.47 -0.43
C ASN A 145 -0.56 -1.74 -1.76
N GLN A 146 -0.28 -0.42 -1.71
CA GLN A 146 0.00 0.39 -2.89
C GLN A 146 1.47 0.42 -3.28
N ILE A 147 2.38 0.11 -2.34
CA ILE A 147 3.83 0.19 -2.53
C ILE A 147 4.40 -1.16 -2.96
N SER A 148 3.84 -2.27 -2.43
CA SER A 148 4.34 -3.61 -2.65
C SER A 148 3.18 -4.58 -2.92
N ILE A 149 3.46 -5.88 -2.97
CA ILE A 149 2.45 -6.91 -3.19
C ILE A 149 1.63 -7.20 -1.92
N PRO A 150 0.43 -7.79 -2.03
CA PRO A 150 -0.32 -8.27 -0.87
C PRO A 150 0.50 -9.20 0.04
N GLY A 151 0.19 -9.19 1.33
CA GLY A 151 0.95 -9.94 2.33
C GLY A 151 2.20 -9.22 2.85
N THR A 152 2.32 -7.92 2.57
CA THR A 152 3.45 -7.10 3.03
C THR A 152 3.01 -5.83 3.72
N ILE A 153 3.90 -5.26 4.52
CA ILE A 153 3.86 -3.89 5.03
C ILE A 153 5.01 -3.13 4.38
N ALA A 154 4.77 -1.93 3.87
CA ALA A 154 5.78 -1.23 3.10
C ALA A 154 5.82 0.27 3.41
N ALA A 155 7.00 0.88 3.21
CA ALA A 155 7.19 2.33 3.28
C ALA A 155 8.12 2.83 2.16
N MET A 156 7.89 4.06 1.72
CA MET A 156 8.72 4.71 0.70
C MET A 156 8.79 6.22 0.91
N VAL A 157 9.87 6.83 0.43
CA VAL A 157 9.99 8.28 0.36
C VAL A 157 9.38 8.77 -0.94
N VAL A 158 8.37 9.65 -0.86
CA VAL A 158 7.72 10.23 -2.03
C VAL A 158 8.44 11.51 -2.43
N ARG A 159 9.23 11.44 -3.53
CA ARG A 159 10.02 12.56 -4.03
C ARG A 159 9.33 13.36 -5.13
N ARG A 160 8.35 12.75 -5.78
CA ARG A 160 7.52 13.33 -6.84
C ARG A 160 6.13 12.73 -6.80
N PRO A 161 5.11 13.41 -7.33
CA PRO A 161 3.77 12.86 -7.43
C PRO A 161 3.76 11.52 -8.18
N ALA A 162 2.82 10.65 -7.81
CA ALA A 162 2.57 9.42 -8.54
C ALA A 162 2.16 9.74 -9.99
N SER A 163 2.59 8.92 -10.95
CA SER A 163 2.05 9.00 -12.30
C SER A 163 0.54 8.73 -12.29
N VAL A 164 -0.17 9.37 -13.20
CA VAL A 164 -1.64 9.24 -13.32
C VAL A 164 -2.00 7.80 -13.72
N ASP A 165 -1.26 7.22 -14.62
CA ASP A 165 -1.51 5.92 -15.26
C ASP A 165 -0.63 4.77 -14.72
N GLU A 166 0.53 5.05 -14.13
CA GLU A 166 1.44 4.02 -13.61
C GLU A 166 1.55 3.99 -12.06
N GLY A 167 0.98 4.99 -11.38
CA GLY A 167 1.07 5.09 -9.93
C GLY A 167 2.42 5.62 -9.43
N PHE A 168 2.80 5.23 -8.21
CA PHE A 168 4.07 5.66 -7.64
C PHE A 168 5.26 4.97 -8.33
N ARG A 169 6.30 5.75 -8.60
CA ARG A 169 7.61 5.16 -8.91
C ARG A 169 8.22 4.63 -7.61
N ILE A 170 8.36 3.33 -7.53
CA ILE A 170 8.87 2.65 -6.35
C ILE A 170 10.39 2.57 -6.44
N ASP A 171 11.08 3.49 -5.75
CA ASP A 171 12.54 3.52 -5.68
C ASP A 171 12.99 3.10 -4.27
N MET A 172 13.62 1.94 -4.14
CA MET A 172 14.18 1.39 -2.90
C MET A 172 13.20 1.43 -1.70
N PRO A 173 12.04 0.77 -1.79
CA PRO A 173 11.08 0.72 -0.72
C PRO A 173 11.61 -0.10 0.46
N LEU A 174 11.18 0.24 1.66
CA LEU A 174 11.30 -0.63 2.83
C LEU A 174 10.10 -1.57 2.84
N VAL A 175 10.31 -2.88 2.75
CA VAL A 175 9.24 -3.87 2.67
C VAL A 175 9.49 -4.98 3.68
N PHE A 176 8.49 -5.27 4.52
CA PHE A 176 8.50 -6.36 5.48
C PHE A 176 7.49 -7.44 5.10
N HIS A 177 7.90 -8.68 5.33
CA HIS A 177 7.04 -9.84 5.11
C HIS A 177 6.04 -9.99 6.26
N TYR A 178 4.75 -10.03 5.92
CA TYR A 178 3.69 -10.43 6.85
C TYR A 178 3.12 -11.81 6.47
N GLY A 179 2.95 -12.08 5.18
CA GLY A 179 2.61 -13.37 4.62
C GLY A 179 1.11 -13.64 4.46
N TYR A 180 0.22 -12.86 5.09
CA TYR A 180 -1.24 -13.05 5.07
C TYR A 180 -1.96 -11.86 4.42
N LYS A 181 -3.23 -12.07 4.00
CA LYS A 181 -4.03 -11.05 3.30
C LYS A 181 -4.83 -10.13 4.25
N THR A 182 -4.91 -10.46 5.53
CA THR A 182 -5.63 -9.69 6.56
C THR A 182 -4.87 -9.70 7.87
N PRO A 183 -4.82 -8.58 8.62
CA PRO A 183 -4.12 -8.51 9.91
C PRO A 183 -4.65 -9.49 10.96
N GLY A 184 -5.94 -9.86 10.85
CA GLY A 184 -6.59 -10.78 11.80
C GLY A 184 -6.05 -12.21 11.77
N GLU A 185 -5.33 -12.61 10.73
CA GLU A 185 -4.71 -13.95 10.68
C GLU A 185 -3.61 -14.13 11.73
N ASN A 186 -2.85 -13.06 12.00
CA ASN A 186 -1.80 -13.07 13.01
C ASN A 186 -1.53 -11.65 13.52
N ILE A 187 -2.40 -11.16 14.40
CA ILE A 187 -2.34 -9.78 14.90
C ILE A 187 -1.06 -9.48 15.70
N GLY A 188 -0.54 -10.48 16.40
CA GLY A 188 0.72 -10.36 17.15
C GLY A 188 1.91 -10.11 16.24
N LEU A 189 2.04 -10.90 15.18
CA LEU A 189 3.06 -10.70 14.13
C LEU A 189 2.89 -9.34 13.44
N TYR A 190 1.65 -8.97 13.09
CA TYR A 190 1.35 -7.69 12.48
C TYR A 190 1.88 -6.52 13.33
N ASN A 191 1.57 -6.51 14.62
CA ASN A 191 2.00 -5.45 15.54
C ASN A 191 3.54 -5.39 15.70
N GLU A 192 4.22 -6.54 15.69
CA GLU A 192 5.68 -6.58 15.75
C GLU A 192 6.32 -6.01 14.48
N ILE A 193 5.80 -6.36 13.31
CA ILE A 193 6.26 -5.80 12.04
C ILE A 193 5.98 -4.30 11.96
N VAL A 194 4.82 -3.84 12.46
CA VAL A 194 4.48 -2.41 12.57
C VAL A 194 5.51 -1.67 13.42
N SER A 195 5.90 -2.24 14.57
CA SER A 195 6.92 -1.63 15.44
C SER A 195 8.29 -1.56 14.75
N SER A 196 8.67 -2.63 14.05
CA SER A 196 9.91 -2.66 13.26
C SER A 196 9.89 -1.62 12.14
N MET A 197 8.78 -1.51 11.40
CA MET A 197 8.59 -0.50 10.36
C MET A 197 8.73 0.91 10.92
N ALA A 198 8.07 1.21 12.05
CA ALA A 198 8.15 2.52 12.71
C ALA A 198 9.57 2.88 13.13
N MET A 199 10.33 1.91 13.67
CA MET A 199 11.74 2.11 14.02
C MET A 199 12.57 2.51 12.80
N TYR A 200 12.45 1.79 11.66
CA TYR A 200 13.23 2.12 10.46
C TYR A 200 12.79 3.43 9.81
N VAL A 201 11.50 3.76 9.85
CA VAL A 201 10.98 5.06 9.40
C VAL A 201 11.57 6.20 10.25
N ASN A 202 11.69 6.01 11.58
CA ASN A 202 12.33 6.99 12.48
C ASN A 202 13.80 7.18 12.11
N ILE A 203 14.57 6.08 12.01
CA ILE A 203 15.98 6.13 11.61
C ILE A 203 16.13 6.86 10.26
N ARG A 204 15.26 6.57 9.28
CA ARG A 204 15.30 7.24 7.98
C ARG A 204 15.01 8.73 8.09
N SER A 205 14.03 9.12 8.89
CA SER A 205 13.63 10.50 9.08
C SER A 205 14.76 11.30 9.75
N GLU A 206 15.37 10.75 10.80
CA GLU A 206 16.46 11.40 11.54
C GLU A 206 17.71 11.63 10.69
N ASN A 207 17.99 10.70 9.75
CA ASN A 207 19.16 10.78 8.86
C ASN A 207 18.95 11.67 7.62
N VAL A 208 17.72 12.13 7.34
CA VAL A 208 17.41 12.95 6.16
C VAL A 208 16.49 14.10 6.55
N GLU A 209 17.09 15.27 6.85
CA GLU A 209 16.40 16.48 7.29
C GLU A 209 15.16 16.82 6.46
N LYS A 210 15.26 16.72 5.12
CA LYS A 210 14.13 17.01 4.23
C LYS A 210 12.95 16.04 4.45
N SER A 211 13.20 14.75 4.72
CA SER A 211 12.16 13.78 5.05
C SER A 211 11.63 13.96 6.47
N LEU A 212 12.49 14.33 7.42
CA LEU A 212 12.12 14.65 8.80
C LEU A 212 11.08 15.77 8.82
N ILE A 213 11.36 16.90 8.15
CA ILE A 213 10.48 18.07 8.05
C ILE A 213 9.20 17.76 7.26
N SER A 214 9.29 16.94 6.21
CA SER A 214 8.13 16.58 5.39
C SER A 214 7.12 15.69 6.10
N GLY A 215 7.58 14.98 7.13
CA GLY A 215 6.74 14.13 7.97
C GLY A 215 6.38 12.79 7.35
N VAL A 216 5.43 12.11 7.99
CA VAL A 216 5.02 10.73 7.68
C VAL A 216 3.51 10.66 7.46
N VAL A 217 3.07 9.93 6.45
CA VAL A 217 1.66 9.61 6.20
C VAL A 217 1.49 8.10 6.28
N VAL A 218 0.69 7.62 7.23
CA VAL A 218 0.43 6.21 7.48
C VAL A 218 -0.96 5.85 6.97
N ASN A 219 -1.01 5.00 5.95
CA ASN A 219 -2.23 4.34 5.49
C ASN A 219 -2.48 3.10 6.34
N THR A 220 -3.72 2.91 6.80
CA THR A 220 -4.09 1.75 7.62
C THR A 220 -5.09 0.85 6.90
N CYS A 221 -5.13 -0.43 7.27
CA CYS A 221 -6.19 -1.33 6.82
C CYS A 221 -7.54 -0.94 7.43
N GLY A 222 -8.63 -1.51 6.92
CA GLY A 222 -9.98 -1.28 7.46
C GLY A 222 -10.37 -2.19 8.64
N TYR A 223 -9.44 -2.95 9.21
CA TYR A 223 -9.69 -3.87 10.32
C TYR A 223 -9.70 -3.11 11.65
N ILE A 224 -10.87 -2.54 12.02
CA ILE A 224 -11.01 -1.60 13.14
C ILE A 224 -11.89 -2.12 14.29
N ARG A 225 -12.30 -3.39 14.26
CA ARG A 225 -13.14 -4.00 15.32
C ARG A 225 -12.29 -4.90 16.22
N GLN A 226 -12.66 -5.01 17.48
CA GLN A 226 -12.02 -5.90 18.47
C GLN A 226 -10.49 -5.72 18.54
N GLU A 227 -9.72 -6.78 18.29
CA GLU A 227 -8.26 -6.75 18.29
C GLU A 227 -7.65 -5.77 17.28
N GLY A 228 -8.35 -5.54 16.16
CA GLY A 228 -7.95 -4.55 15.17
C GLY A 228 -7.94 -3.13 15.73
N TYR A 229 -8.86 -2.79 16.63
CA TYR A 229 -8.86 -1.50 17.29
C TYR A 229 -7.65 -1.31 18.23
N GLU A 230 -7.28 -2.35 18.98
CA GLU A 230 -6.05 -2.31 19.80
C GLU A 230 -4.80 -2.15 18.94
N SER A 231 -4.77 -2.83 17.79
CA SER A 231 -3.69 -2.65 16.81
C SER A 231 -3.63 -1.22 16.27
N PHE A 232 -4.75 -0.55 16.07
CA PHE A 232 -4.78 0.88 15.71
C PHE A 232 -4.10 1.77 16.74
N LYS A 233 -4.39 1.56 18.01
CA LYS A 233 -3.71 2.29 19.11
C LYS A 233 -2.23 1.98 19.14
N HIS A 234 -1.86 0.72 18.85
CA HIS A 234 -0.46 0.32 18.73
C HIS A 234 0.24 1.07 17.58
N VAL A 235 -0.38 1.15 16.38
CA VAL A 235 0.13 1.93 15.24
C VAL A 235 0.34 3.39 15.62
N ALA A 236 -0.66 4.04 16.24
CA ALA A 236 -0.57 5.43 16.62
C ALA A 236 0.59 5.70 17.59
N LYS A 237 0.82 4.79 18.55
CA LYS A 237 1.96 4.88 19.48
C LYS A 237 3.30 4.59 18.81
N ALA A 238 3.38 3.52 18.01
CA ALA A 238 4.62 3.11 17.36
C ALA A 238 5.18 4.18 16.42
N PHE A 239 4.31 4.84 15.65
CA PHE A 239 4.70 5.92 14.75
C PHE A 239 4.72 7.31 15.41
N ASP A 240 4.42 7.43 16.71
CA ASP A 240 4.31 8.71 17.41
C ASP A 240 3.45 9.72 16.63
N VAL A 241 2.20 9.32 16.36
CA VAL A 241 1.25 10.02 15.48
C VAL A 241 0.75 11.30 16.16
N ASP A 242 0.81 12.42 15.46
CA ASP A 242 0.29 13.72 15.91
C ASP A 242 -1.19 13.89 15.57
N ILE A 243 -1.59 13.39 14.39
CA ILE A 243 -2.92 13.63 13.83
C ILE A 243 -3.48 12.32 13.27
N ILE A 244 -4.68 11.95 13.71
CA ILE A 244 -5.47 10.87 13.11
C ILE A 244 -6.59 11.49 12.29
N ILE A 245 -6.62 11.15 11.00
CA ILE A 245 -7.71 11.53 10.09
C ILE A 245 -8.65 10.35 9.97
N VAL A 246 -9.86 10.49 10.46
CA VAL A 246 -10.90 9.46 10.40
C VAL A 246 -11.83 9.75 9.24
N LEU A 247 -11.95 8.80 8.31
CA LEU A 247 -12.88 8.89 7.19
C LEU A 247 -14.22 8.22 7.54
N ASP A 248 -15.33 8.98 7.43
CA ASP A 248 -16.70 8.52 7.42
C ASP A 248 -17.10 7.64 8.64
N SER A 249 -16.57 7.94 9.84
CA SER A 249 -16.89 7.18 11.05
C SER A 249 -16.81 8.02 12.33
N GLU A 250 -17.93 8.59 12.75
CA GLU A 250 -18.03 9.34 14.00
C GLU A 250 -17.74 8.46 15.23
N TRP A 251 -18.25 7.21 15.20
CA TRP A 251 -18.00 6.25 16.27
C TRP A 251 -16.50 6.02 16.51
N LEU A 252 -15.75 5.78 15.42
CA LEU A 252 -14.29 5.57 15.51
C LEU A 252 -13.59 6.82 16.02
N ALA A 253 -13.97 7.99 15.51
CA ALA A 253 -13.40 9.27 15.94
C ALA A 253 -13.62 9.52 17.44
N THR A 254 -14.85 9.36 17.91
CA THR A 254 -15.21 9.55 19.34
C THR A 254 -14.40 8.61 20.23
N LYS A 255 -14.27 7.35 19.84
CA LYS A 255 -13.51 6.35 20.58
C LYS A 255 -12.01 6.67 20.61
N LEU A 256 -11.43 7.10 19.49
CA LEU A 256 -10.02 7.49 19.42
C LEU A 256 -9.72 8.76 20.24
N ILE A 257 -10.63 9.75 20.26
CA ILE A 257 -10.51 10.94 21.11
C ILE A 257 -10.46 10.55 22.58
N SER A 258 -11.30 9.61 23.00
CA SER A 258 -11.31 9.13 24.39
C SER A 258 -10.02 8.36 24.76
N ASP A 259 -9.57 7.47 23.89
CA ASP A 259 -8.48 6.53 24.20
C ASP A 259 -7.08 7.11 23.93
N LEU A 260 -6.97 8.13 23.08
CA LEU A 260 -5.72 8.80 22.70
C LEU A 260 -5.81 10.32 22.86
N PRO A 261 -5.93 10.84 24.09
CA PRO A 261 -6.18 12.28 24.35
C PRO A 261 -5.03 13.19 23.91
N SER A 262 -3.84 12.67 23.73
CA SER A 262 -2.67 13.42 23.23
C SER A 262 -2.62 13.56 21.70
N VAL A 263 -3.46 12.83 20.97
CA VAL A 263 -3.45 12.81 19.51
C VAL A 263 -4.63 13.63 18.98
N LYS A 264 -4.39 14.52 18.03
CA LYS A 264 -5.46 15.29 17.39
C LYS A 264 -6.24 14.39 16.44
N VAL A 265 -7.56 14.26 16.64
CA VAL A 265 -8.44 13.50 15.74
C VAL A 265 -9.27 14.47 14.90
N ILE A 266 -9.31 14.24 13.58
CA ILE A 266 -10.08 15.02 12.60
C ILE A 266 -10.97 14.07 11.83
N THR A 267 -12.27 14.35 11.76
CA THR A 267 -13.22 13.57 10.95
C THR A 267 -13.43 14.23 9.59
N LEU A 268 -13.34 13.45 8.53
CA LEU A 268 -13.58 13.90 7.15
C LEU A 268 -14.66 13.02 6.50
N PRO A 269 -15.50 13.62 5.63
CA PRO A 269 -16.44 12.86 4.82
C PRO A 269 -15.69 12.03 3.76
N LYS A 270 -16.25 10.89 3.37
CA LYS A 270 -15.75 10.14 2.20
C LYS A 270 -16.20 10.81 0.91
N SER A 271 -15.46 10.60 -0.19
CA SER A 271 -15.91 10.99 -1.53
C SER A 271 -17.04 10.08 -2.01
N GLY A 272 -18.05 10.65 -2.68
CA GLY A 272 -19.12 9.89 -3.34
C GLY A 272 -18.63 8.95 -4.46
N GLY A 273 -17.39 9.15 -4.96
CA GLY A 273 -16.75 8.27 -5.94
C GLY A 273 -16.15 6.98 -5.35
N VAL A 274 -16.26 6.78 -4.04
CA VAL A 274 -15.80 5.54 -3.38
C VAL A 274 -16.81 4.43 -3.59
N VAL A 275 -16.38 3.34 -4.22
CA VAL A 275 -17.22 2.16 -4.52
C VAL A 275 -16.74 0.97 -3.69
N PRO A 276 -17.66 0.18 -3.10
CA PRO A 276 -17.32 -1.08 -2.43
C PRO A 276 -16.62 -2.03 -3.40
N LYS A 277 -15.55 -2.70 -2.95
CA LYS A 277 -14.69 -3.55 -3.79
C LYS A 277 -14.86 -5.06 -3.55
N ASP A 278 -15.92 -5.53 -2.91
CA ASP A 278 -15.97 -6.91 -2.41
C ASP A 278 -15.69 -7.98 -3.47
N ALA A 279 -16.25 -7.87 -4.67
CA ALA A 279 -15.98 -8.80 -5.77
C ALA A 279 -14.65 -8.54 -6.51
N ALA A 280 -14.07 -7.34 -6.39
CA ALA A 280 -12.89 -6.92 -7.14
C ALA A 280 -11.58 -7.03 -6.32
N LYS A 281 -11.65 -7.37 -5.03
CA LYS A 281 -10.47 -7.40 -4.14
C LYS A 281 -9.43 -8.43 -4.59
N ASP A 282 -9.86 -9.62 -4.96
CA ASP A 282 -8.93 -10.68 -5.37
C ASP A 282 -8.31 -10.37 -6.73
N LYS A 283 -9.09 -9.81 -7.67
CA LYS A 283 -8.57 -9.34 -8.96
C LYS A 283 -7.55 -8.20 -8.76
N PHE A 284 -7.81 -7.27 -7.83
CA PHE A 284 -6.84 -6.23 -7.49
C PHE A 284 -5.53 -6.81 -6.95
N ARG A 285 -5.62 -7.78 -6.03
CA ARG A 285 -4.44 -8.47 -5.46
C ARG A 285 -3.64 -9.19 -6.54
N GLU A 286 -4.32 -9.93 -7.40
CA GLU A 286 -3.70 -10.63 -8.53
C GLU A 286 -3.01 -9.65 -9.48
N ASN A 287 -3.68 -8.55 -9.84
CA ASN A 287 -3.11 -7.50 -10.69
C ASN A 287 -1.85 -6.87 -10.05
N LYS A 288 -1.85 -6.62 -8.74
CA LYS A 288 -0.67 -6.10 -8.04
C LYS A 288 0.53 -7.05 -8.08
N ILE A 289 0.30 -8.35 -7.97
CA ILE A 289 1.35 -9.35 -8.12
C ILE A 289 1.82 -9.40 -9.59
N ARG A 290 0.88 -9.36 -10.53
CA ARG A 290 1.20 -9.32 -11.96
C ARG A 290 2.03 -8.08 -12.31
N GLU A 291 1.65 -6.90 -11.83
CA GLU A 291 2.42 -5.66 -12.00
C GLU A 291 3.86 -5.78 -11.46
N TYR A 292 4.05 -6.50 -10.36
CA TYR A 292 5.38 -6.72 -9.80
C TYR A 292 6.29 -7.55 -10.73
N PHE A 293 5.76 -8.60 -11.36
CA PHE A 293 6.54 -9.48 -12.24
C PHE A 293 6.63 -8.98 -13.68
N TYR A 294 5.57 -8.39 -14.20
CA TYR A 294 5.43 -8.02 -15.61
C TYR A 294 5.49 -6.51 -15.89
N GLY A 295 5.51 -5.70 -14.83
CA GLY A 295 5.39 -4.24 -14.93
C GLY A 295 3.94 -3.77 -15.12
N PRO A 296 3.65 -2.48 -14.83
CA PRO A 296 2.30 -1.92 -14.89
C PRO A 296 1.68 -1.95 -16.29
N ARG A 297 2.51 -2.04 -17.35
CA ARG A 297 2.08 -2.15 -18.75
C ARG A 297 2.45 -3.48 -19.40
N ASN A 298 2.73 -4.51 -18.62
CA ASN A 298 3.26 -5.80 -19.10
C ASN A 298 4.51 -5.63 -20.00
N ASN A 299 5.36 -4.69 -19.66
CA ASN A 299 6.57 -4.33 -20.41
C ASN A 299 7.85 -4.93 -19.83
N ILE A 300 7.74 -5.73 -18.77
CA ILE A 300 8.82 -6.49 -18.17
C ILE A 300 8.64 -7.96 -18.50
N CYS A 301 9.71 -8.63 -18.92
CA CYS A 301 9.74 -10.07 -19.12
C CYS A 301 10.38 -10.73 -17.90
N PRO A 302 9.63 -11.44 -17.05
CA PRO A 302 10.20 -12.15 -15.92
C PRO A 302 11.04 -13.35 -16.39
N HIS A 303 11.95 -13.79 -15.54
CA HIS A 303 12.82 -14.93 -15.76
C HIS A 303 12.25 -16.18 -15.06
N VAL A 304 12.42 -17.33 -15.70
CA VAL A 304 12.14 -18.63 -15.12
C VAL A 304 13.45 -19.38 -15.00
N PHE A 305 13.78 -19.86 -13.82
CA PHE A 305 14.98 -20.64 -13.57
C PHE A 305 14.74 -21.74 -12.54
N THR A 306 15.57 -22.76 -12.56
CA THR A 306 15.52 -23.91 -11.63
C THR A 306 16.64 -23.80 -10.62
N ILE A 307 16.34 -24.14 -9.37
CA ILE A 307 17.28 -24.14 -8.24
C ILE A 307 17.14 -25.43 -7.45
N ASP A 308 18.26 -25.97 -6.96
CA ASP A 308 18.23 -27.21 -6.17
C ASP A 308 17.73 -26.97 -4.75
N PHE A 309 17.08 -27.97 -4.14
CA PHE A 309 16.59 -27.89 -2.75
C PHE A 309 17.72 -27.60 -1.75
N SER A 310 18.94 -28.12 -2.03
CA SER A 310 20.11 -27.86 -1.20
C SER A 310 20.55 -26.40 -1.17
N ASP A 311 20.18 -25.66 -2.20
CA ASP A 311 20.60 -24.29 -2.40
C ASP A 311 19.67 -23.25 -1.79
N VAL A 312 18.52 -23.66 -1.29
CA VAL A 312 17.51 -22.78 -0.68
C VAL A 312 17.15 -23.22 0.73
N LYS A 313 16.90 -22.25 1.57
CA LYS A 313 16.34 -22.46 2.90
C LYS A 313 14.96 -21.80 2.94
N LEU A 314 13.92 -22.60 3.12
CA LEU A 314 12.54 -22.15 3.16
C LEU A 314 12.07 -22.04 4.60
N TYR A 315 11.40 -20.95 4.90
CA TYR A 315 10.82 -20.69 6.23
C TYR A 315 9.37 -20.26 6.09
N LYS A 316 8.58 -20.58 7.12
CA LYS A 316 7.25 -20.00 7.36
C LYS A 316 7.28 -19.26 8.69
N ILE A 317 6.62 -18.11 8.75
CA ILE A 317 6.46 -17.33 9.98
C ILE A 317 5.08 -17.61 10.54
N GLY A 318 5.01 -17.85 11.85
CA GLY A 318 3.82 -18.29 12.56
C GLY A 318 3.77 -19.82 12.72
N ALA A 319 3.59 -20.28 13.95
CA ALA A 319 3.31 -21.68 14.25
C ALA A 319 1.80 -21.91 14.25
N PRO A 320 1.32 -23.12 13.89
CA PRO A 320 -0.04 -23.51 14.19
C PRO A 320 -0.32 -23.29 15.69
N GLN A 321 -1.48 -22.77 16.02
CA GLN A 321 -1.89 -22.66 17.42
C GLN A 321 -1.94 -24.08 18.01
N ILE A 322 -1.07 -24.35 18.98
CA ILE A 322 -1.15 -25.58 19.76
C ILE A 322 -2.24 -25.33 20.78
N PRO A 323 -3.31 -26.13 20.83
CA PRO A 323 -4.33 -26.00 21.86
C PRO A 323 -3.69 -26.03 23.25
N ASP A 324 -4.17 -25.19 24.17
CA ASP A 324 -3.65 -25.12 25.55
C ASP A 324 -3.66 -26.49 26.25
N SER A 325 -4.60 -27.37 25.87
CA SER A 325 -4.68 -28.76 26.31
C SER A 325 -3.48 -29.63 25.93
N CYS A 326 -2.71 -29.22 24.92
CA CYS A 326 -1.52 -29.93 24.45
C CYS A 326 -0.21 -29.36 25.06
N LEU A 327 -0.31 -28.30 25.86
CA LEU A 327 0.85 -27.71 26.53
C LEU A 327 1.09 -28.40 27.90
N PRO A 328 2.34 -28.65 28.28
CA PRO A 328 2.64 -29.09 29.64
C PRO A 328 2.12 -28.10 30.67
N ALA A 329 1.61 -28.56 31.79
CA ALA A 329 1.06 -27.73 32.85
C ALA A 329 2.07 -26.65 33.28
N GLY A 330 1.65 -25.38 33.19
CA GLY A 330 2.47 -24.22 33.55
C GLY A 330 3.39 -23.70 32.44
N MET A 331 3.33 -24.25 31.22
CA MET A 331 4.11 -23.75 30.09
C MET A 331 3.31 -22.69 29.33
N ILE A 332 3.75 -21.44 29.41
CA ILE A 332 3.24 -20.35 28.58
C ILE A 332 4.19 -20.21 27.39
N LEU A 333 3.68 -20.44 26.18
CA LEU A 333 4.44 -20.15 24.94
C LEU A 333 4.68 -18.65 24.85
N LYS A 334 5.91 -18.20 25.00
CA LYS A 334 6.29 -16.82 24.69
C LYS A 334 6.17 -16.62 23.18
N ASN A 335 5.16 -15.84 22.75
CA ASN A 335 4.88 -15.43 21.37
C ASN A 335 4.93 -16.56 20.32
N PRO A 336 3.95 -17.50 20.30
CA PRO A 336 3.88 -18.55 19.27
C PRO A 336 3.68 -17.97 17.85
N TYR A 337 3.20 -16.73 17.77
CA TYR A 337 2.86 -16.05 16.50
C TYR A 337 4.07 -15.71 15.63
N ASN A 338 5.24 -15.49 16.24
CA ASN A 338 6.46 -15.02 15.57
C ASN A 338 7.48 -16.14 15.36
N LYS A 339 7.09 -17.39 15.63
CA LYS A 339 8.00 -18.52 15.48
C LYS A 339 8.36 -18.71 14.00
N ILE A 340 9.66 -18.65 13.72
CA ILE A 340 10.21 -18.93 12.40
C ILE A 340 10.42 -20.44 12.31
N MET A 341 9.73 -21.09 11.39
CA MET A 341 9.78 -22.53 11.20
C MET A 341 10.42 -22.88 9.86
N PRO A 342 11.45 -23.72 9.83
CA PRO A 342 11.95 -24.26 8.56
C PRO A 342 10.88 -25.17 7.94
N ILE A 343 10.69 -25.08 6.64
CA ILE A 343 9.80 -25.96 5.88
C ILE A 343 10.59 -26.66 4.78
N ALA A 344 10.21 -27.91 4.48
CA ALA A 344 10.79 -28.64 3.36
C ALA A 344 10.10 -28.25 2.04
N PRO A 345 10.85 -28.19 0.92
CA PRO A 345 10.24 -28.06 -0.39
C PRO A 345 9.27 -29.21 -0.66
N SER A 346 8.04 -28.88 -1.06
CA SER A 346 6.99 -29.85 -1.35
C SER A 346 6.09 -29.35 -2.48
N PRO A 347 5.35 -30.23 -3.19
CA PRO A 347 4.42 -29.82 -4.24
C PRO A 347 3.34 -28.83 -3.78
N THR A 348 3.06 -28.74 -2.48
CA THR A 348 2.10 -27.78 -1.91
C THR A 348 2.55 -26.33 -2.06
N LEU A 349 3.83 -26.08 -2.35
CA LEU A 349 4.37 -24.73 -2.57
C LEU A 349 4.05 -24.14 -3.95
N VAL A 350 3.54 -24.96 -4.87
CA VAL A 350 3.21 -24.49 -6.23
C VAL A 350 2.22 -23.34 -6.16
N HIS A 351 2.49 -22.28 -6.93
CA HIS A 351 1.80 -21.00 -6.98
C HIS A 351 1.99 -20.09 -5.75
N HIS A 352 2.64 -20.53 -4.67
CA HIS A 352 2.92 -19.65 -3.55
C HIS A 352 3.97 -18.59 -3.91
N VAL A 353 3.73 -17.37 -3.43
CA VAL A 353 4.72 -16.29 -3.47
C VAL A 353 5.69 -16.50 -2.32
N LEU A 354 6.97 -16.50 -2.62
CA LEU A 354 8.04 -16.55 -1.63
C LEU A 354 8.74 -15.20 -1.57
N ALA A 355 8.89 -14.66 -0.36
CA ALA A 355 9.66 -13.44 -0.14
C ALA A 355 11.15 -13.76 0.00
N VAL A 356 11.99 -12.98 -0.68
CA VAL A 356 13.46 -13.10 -0.61
C VAL A 356 13.97 -12.19 0.48
N SER A 357 14.50 -12.75 1.57
CA SER A 357 15.04 -11.97 2.69
C SER A 357 16.37 -11.31 2.31
N SER A 358 16.67 -10.15 2.93
CA SER A 358 18.01 -9.56 2.89
C SER A 358 18.94 -10.15 3.95
N SER A 359 18.43 -10.94 4.90
CA SER A 359 19.22 -11.56 5.95
C SER A 359 19.77 -12.92 5.51
N ASN A 360 20.96 -13.26 6.02
CA ASN A 360 21.51 -14.60 5.96
C ASN A 360 21.24 -15.40 7.24
N ASP A 361 20.66 -14.76 8.26
CA ASP A 361 20.34 -15.31 9.56
C ASP A 361 18.82 -15.49 9.68
N PRO A 362 18.34 -16.73 9.92
CA PRO A 362 16.92 -17.01 10.10
C PRO A 362 16.27 -16.23 11.26
N GLU A 363 17.00 -15.98 12.35
CA GLU A 363 16.46 -15.27 13.51
C GLU A 363 16.13 -13.80 13.23
N GLN A 364 16.71 -13.23 12.19
CA GLN A 364 16.49 -11.84 11.78
C GLN A 364 15.44 -11.64 10.68
N LEU A 365 14.75 -12.70 10.24
CA LEU A 365 13.81 -12.63 9.11
C LEU A 365 12.68 -11.62 9.31
N LEU A 366 12.19 -11.46 10.55
CA LEU A 366 11.13 -10.52 10.89
C LEU A 366 11.58 -9.06 10.89
N ALA A 367 12.85 -8.82 11.19
CA ALA A 367 13.39 -7.47 11.39
C ALA A 367 14.12 -6.91 10.16
N LYS A 368 14.19 -7.66 9.07
CA LYS A 368 14.96 -7.26 7.87
C LYS A 368 14.09 -6.97 6.67
N ASN A 369 14.52 -5.98 5.89
CA ASN A 369 13.92 -5.64 4.61
C ASN A 369 13.97 -6.83 3.65
N LEU A 370 12.96 -6.92 2.78
CA LEU A 370 12.94 -7.88 1.68
C LEU A 370 13.74 -7.35 0.48
N LEU A 371 14.37 -8.27 -0.25
CA LEU A 371 15.04 -7.98 -1.53
C LEU A 371 14.09 -8.06 -2.72
N GLY A 372 13.00 -8.85 -2.58
CA GLY A 372 12.01 -9.04 -3.62
C GLY A 372 11.19 -10.31 -3.40
N PHE A 373 10.51 -10.75 -4.45
CA PHE A 373 9.61 -11.90 -4.41
C PHE A 373 9.84 -12.79 -5.63
N VAL A 374 9.55 -14.09 -5.44
CA VAL A 374 9.52 -15.10 -6.48
C VAL A 374 8.25 -15.94 -6.34
N VAL A 375 7.81 -16.59 -7.42
CA VAL A 375 6.67 -17.52 -7.39
C VAL A 375 7.16 -18.91 -7.72
N VAL A 376 6.71 -19.91 -6.97
CA VAL A 376 6.98 -21.31 -7.27
C VAL A 376 6.06 -21.76 -8.43
N GLN A 377 6.63 -22.01 -9.60
CA GLN A 377 5.89 -22.52 -10.74
C GLN A 377 5.79 -24.06 -10.74
N HIS A 378 6.87 -24.72 -10.34
CA HIS A 378 6.93 -26.18 -10.30
C HIS A 378 7.86 -26.66 -9.20
N VAL A 379 7.53 -27.81 -8.63
CA VAL A 379 8.37 -28.56 -7.67
C VAL A 379 8.59 -29.95 -8.23
N ASP A 380 9.85 -30.33 -8.45
CA ASP A 380 10.23 -31.66 -8.88
C ASP A 380 10.89 -32.42 -7.72
N PRO A 381 10.15 -33.30 -7.01
CA PRO A 381 10.71 -34.07 -5.88
C PRO A 381 11.80 -35.05 -6.30
N ASP A 382 11.71 -35.63 -7.52
CA ASP A 382 12.66 -36.64 -8.00
C ASP A 382 14.01 -36.01 -8.31
N LYS A 383 14.00 -34.84 -8.97
CA LYS A 383 15.21 -34.05 -9.24
C LYS A 383 15.62 -33.17 -8.06
N ARG A 384 14.80 -33.10 -7.00
CA ARG A 384 15.01 -32.25 -5.83
C ARG A 384 15.23 -30.78 -6.21
N SER A 385 14.38 -30.24 -7.08
CA SER A 385 14.51 -28.89 -7.63
C SER A 385 13.20 -28.11 -7.59
N LEU A 386 13.33 -26.75 -7.52
CA LEU A 386 12.27 -25.76 -7.61
C LEU A 386 12.41 -24.95 -8.90
N THR A 387 11.34 -24.79 -9.65
CA THR A 387 11.27 -23.83 -10.75
C THR A 387 10.60 -22.56 -10.27
N LEU A 388 11.28 -21.44 -10.39
CA LEU A 388 10.87 -20.15 -9.84
C LEU A 388 10.68 -19.11 -10.95
N LEU A 389 9.58 -18.34 -10.86
CA LEU A 389 9.36 -17.11 -11.62
C LEU A 389 9.93 -15.94 -10.83
N SER A 390 10.71 -15.07 -11.46
CA SER A 390 11.38 -13.92 -10.82
C SER A 390 11.48 -12.74 -11.77
N PRO A 391 11.38 -11.49 -11.31
CA PRO A 391 11.69 -10.33 -12.15
C PRO A 391 13.19 -10.19 -12.48
N GLN A 392 14.05 -10.96 -11.81
CA GLN A 392 15.51 -10.97 -12.04
C GLN A 392 16.01 -12.38 -12.42
N PRO A 393 17.12 -12.49 -13.15
CA PRO A 393 17.61 -13.77 -13.67
C PRO A 393 18.08 -14.76 -12.60
N ASN A 394 18.29 -14.31 -11.37
CA ASN A 394 18.61 -15.17 -10.23
C ASN A 394 18.19 -14.55 -8.91
N VAL A 395 18.18 -15.33 -7.85
CA VAL A 395 17.92 -14.90 -6.48
C VAL A 395 19.23 -14.67 -5.75
N LYS A 396 19.49 -13.42 -5.33
CA LYS A 396 20.73 -13.04 -4.63
C LYS A 396 20.89 -13.71 -3.26
N ASN A 397 19.79 -13.91 -2.56
CA ASN A 397 19.77 -14.58 -1.25
C ASN A 397 18.91 -15.84 -1.31
N ARG A 398 19.36 -16.87 -0.64
CA ARG A 398 18.78 -18.22 -0.62
C ARG A 398 17.86 -18.47 0.58
N LEU A 399 17.64 -17.46 1.41
CA LEU A 399 16.65 -17.47 2.49
C LEU A 399 15.31 -16.96 1.96
N LEU A 400 14.34 -17.87 1.83
CA LEU A 400 13.02 -17.59 1.28
C LEU A 400 11.95 -17.79 2.35
N ILE A 401 10.97 -16.90 2.40
CA ILE A 401 9.87 -16.94 3.37
C ILE A 401 8.57 -17.19 2.62
N MET A 402 7.87 -18.26 3.00
CA MET A 402 6.58 -18.63 2.41
C MET A 402 5.50 -17.63 2.80
N SER A 403 4.71 -17.21 1.81
CA SER A 403 3.47 -16.45 1.98
C SER A 403 2.26 -17.34 1.72
N ASP A 404 1.14 -17.07 2.39
CA ASP A 404 -0.16 -17.66 2.04
C ASP A 404 -0.80 -17.00 0.81
N VAL A 405 -0.13 -15.98 0.27
CA VAL A 405 -0.49 -15.35 -0.99
C VAL A 405 -0.06 -16.24 -2.16
N GLN A 406 -0.99 -16.48 -3.08
CA GLN A 406 -0.74 -17.30 -4.27
C GLN A 406 -0.91 -16.46 -5.54
N PHE A 407 -0.17 -16.84 -6.57
CA PHE A 407 -0.26 -16.26 -7.90
C PHE A 407 -0.20 -17.37 -8.95
N VAL A 408 -1.26 -17.48 -9.74
CA VAL A 408 -1.34 -18.40 -10.88
C VAL A 408 -1.04 -17.60 -12.13
N ASP A 409 0.09 -17.89 -12.75
CA ASP A 409 0.48 -17.27 -14.02
C ASP A 409 -0.26 -17.93 -15.17
N LEU A 410 -1.42 -17.40 -15.51
CA LEU A 410 -2.17 -17.78 -16.68
C LEU A 410 -1.58 -17.03 -17.90
N LYS A 411 -0.58 -17.64 -18.54
CA LYS A 411 -0.14 -17.22 -19.87
C LYS A 411 -0.92 -17.90 -20.95
#